data_0da5e54323c256e5c5f91c7e59d99943
#
_entry.id   0da5e54323c256e5c5f91c7e59d99943
#
_cell.length_a   1.000
_cell.length_b   1.000
_cell.length_c   1.000
_cell.angle_alpha   90.00
_cell.angle_beta   90.00
_cell.angle_gamma   90.00
#
_symmetry.space_group_name_H-M   'P 1'
#
loop_
_entity.id
_entity.type
_entity.pdbx_description
1 polymer ?
#
loop_
_entity_poly.entity_id
_entity_poly.type
_entity_poly.pdbx_seq_one_letter_code
_entity_poly.pdbx_strand_id
1 'polypeptide(L)'
;MGLQQIAYRSENAGGYMADGYARISNLPGIVTAQNGPAATLLVAPLAEALKASVPLIALVQDVNRSETDRNAFQEFDHIALFASCTKWVRRVTEASRVEDYIDQAFVAACSGVPGPVALMLPADLLLEAAPKAKRLSALGYFPLDRIGRFVSWTPTRRVEFRDPGRKQLGRPGYKE
;
A
#
# COMPACT_ATOMS: atom_id res chain seq x y z
N MET A 1 4.51 17.23 4.51
CA MET A 1 4.82 16.01 3.76
C MET A 1 3.71 15.79 2.75
N GLY A 2 4.00 15.69 1.46
CA GLY A 2 2.98 15.55 0.41
C GLY A 2 3.01 14.13 -0.15
N LEU A 3 2.23 13.20 0.39
CA LEU A 3 1.92 11.96 -0.30
C LEU A 3 0.92 12.28 -1.42
N GLN A 4 1.23 11.86 -2.63
CA GLN A 4 0.29 11.96 -3.74
C GLN A 4 -0.71 10.81 -3.64
N GLN A 5 -1.98 11.16 -3.45
CA GLN A 5 -3.08 10.19 -3.44
C GLN A 5 -3.82 10.23 -4.77
N ILE A 6 -4.15 9.05 -5.27
CA ILE A 6 -4.97 8.86 -6.47
C ILE A 6 -6.26 8.20 -6.02
N ALA A 7 -7.38 8.92 -6.19
CA ALA A 7 -8.69 8.37 -5.86
C ALA A 7 -9.15 7.35 -6.93
N TYR A 8 -9.84 6.33 -6.48
CA TYR A 8 -10.48 5.32 -7.34
C TYR A 8 -11.94 5.11 -6.88
N ARG A 9 -12.75 4.52 -7.72
CA ARG A 9 -14.18 4.26 -7.43
C ARG A 9 -14.46 2.85 -6.92
N SER A 10 -13.54 1.93 -7.13
CA SER A 10 -13.64 0.54 -6.69
C SER A 10 -12.26 0.09 -6.22
N GLU A 11 -12.21 -0.58 -5.09
CA GLU A 11 -10.97 -1.08 -4.49
C GLU A 11 -10.28 -2.10 -5.41
N ASN A 12 -11.05 -2.87 -6.15
CA ASN A 12 -10.53 -3.76 -7.18
C ASN A 12 -9.72 -2.98 -8.23
N ALA A 13 -10.29 -1.88 -8.75
CA ALA A 13 -9.58 -1.01 -9.70
C ALA A 13 -8.34 -0.37 -9.04
N GLY A 14 -8.45 0.09 -7.79
CA GLY A 14 -7.33 0.65 -7.03
C GLY A 14 -6.18 -0.35 -6.88
N GLY A 15 -6.49 -1.62 -6.59
CA GLY A 15 -5.50 -2.69 -6.52
C GLY A 15 -4.77 -2.91 -7.85
N TYR A 16 -5.49 -2.97 -8.97
CA TYR A 16 -4.87 -3.09 -10.30
C TYR A 16 -4.10 -1.84 -10.72
N MET A 17 -4.52 -0.65 -10.30
CA MET A 17 -3.73 0.58 -10.51
C MET A 17 -2.39 0.51 -9.78
N ALA A 18 -2.38 0.03 -8.53
CA ALA A 18 -1.16 -0.17 -7.76
C ALA A 18 -0.26 -1.26 -8.37
N ASP A 19 -0.85 -2.35 -8.88
CA ASP A 19 -0.13 -3.41 -9.60
C ASP A 19 0.54 -2.85 -10.87
N GLY A 20 -0.20 -2.12 -11.69
CA GLY A 20 0.34 -1.48 -12.90
C GLY A 20 1.45 -0.48 -12.59
N TYR A 21 1.29 0.31 -11.52
CA TYR A 21 2.36 1.20 -11.04
C TYR A 21 3.61 0.42 -10.66
N ALA A 22 3.47 -0.66 -9.90
CA ALA A 22 4.62 -1.46 -9.47
C ALA A 22 5.39 -2.08 -10.64
N ARG A 23 4.67 -2.58 -11.65
CA ARG A 23 5.28 -3.17 -12.86
C ARG A 23 6.08 -2.16 -13.68
N ILE A 24 5.61 -0.92 -13.76
CA ILE A 24 6.24 0.13 -14.59
C ILE A 24 7.37 0.82 -13.82
N SER A 25 7.15 1.12 -12.54
CA SER A 25 8.11 1.89 -11.73
C SER A 25 9.23 1.04 -11.13
N ASN A 26 9.05 -0.27 -11.04
CA ASN A 26 9.87 -1.19 -10.23
C ASN A 26 9.91 -0.82 -8.74
N LEU A 27 8.86 -0.16 -8.26
CA LEU A 27 8.66 0.21 -6.85
C LEU A 27 7.41 -0.48 -6.34
N PRO A 28 7.28 -0.79 -5.03
CA PRO A 28 6.04 -1.34 -4.50
C PRO A 28 4.85 -0.40 -4.74
N GLY A 29 3.76 -0.96 -5.26
CA GLY A 29 2.49 -0.25 -5.32
C GLY A 29 1.82 -0.24 -3.94
N ILE A 30 1.16 0.86 -3.59
CA ILE A 30 0.42 0.97 -2.34
C ILE A 30 -1.04 1.20 -2.67
N VAL A 31 -1.91 0.42 -2.03
CA VAL A 31 -3.36 0.57 -2.12
C VAL A 31 -3.95 0.61 -0.71
N THR A 32 -4.96 1.44 -0.51
CA THR A 32 -5.68 1.53 0.77
C THR A 32 -7.13 1.11 0.58
N ALA A 33 -7.72 0.47 1.57
CA ALA A 33 -9.15 0.14 1.54
C ALA A 33 -9.75 0.26 2.94
N GLN A 34 -11.06 0.46 2.99
CA GLN A 34 -11.83 0.36 4.21
C GLN A 34 -12.00 -1.13 4.58
N ASN A 35 -12.46 -1.40 5.81
CA ASN A 35 -12.75 -2.74 6.30
C ASN A 35 -13.95 -3.41 5.61
N GLY A 36 -14.13 -4.68 5.88
CA GLY A 36 -15.26 -5.49 5.41
C GLY A 36 -15.36 -5.60 3.88
N PRO A 37 -16.49 -5.21 3.28
CA PRO A 37 -16.72 -5.41 1.84
C PRO A 37 -15.68 -4.74 0.95
N ALA A 38 -15.17 -3.57 1.30
CA ALA A 38 -14.14 -2.86 0.55
C ALA A 38 -12.83 -3.68 0.52
N ALA A 39 -12.42 -4.23 1.66
CA ALA A 39 -11.25 -5.09 1.74
C ALA A 39 -11.37 -6.35 0.87
N THR A 40 -12.56 -6.94 0.79
CA THR A 40 -12.78 -8.15 -0.05
C THR A 40 -12.55 -7.90 -1.54
N LEU A 41 -12.78 -6.67 -2.01
CA LEU A 41 -12.53 -6.30 -3.41
C LEU A 41 -11.03 -6.23 -3.76
N LEU A 42 -10.14 -6.23 -2.79
CA LEU A 42 -8.70 -6.30 -3.02
C LEU A 42 -8.18 -7.73 -3.27
N VAL A 43 -8.98 -8.76 -3.02
CA VAL A 43 -8.54 -10.16 -3.16
C VAL A 43 -8.06 -10.47 -4.57
N ALA A 44 -8.81 -10.07 -5.60
CA ALA A 44 -8.46 -10.36 -6.99
C ALA A 44 -7.12 -9.72 -7.41
N PRO A 45 -6.89 -8.41 -7.25
CA PRO A 45 -5.60 -7.81 -7.61
C PRO A 45 -4.44 -8.32 -6.76
N LEU A 46 -4.64 -8.64 -5.47
CA LEU A 46 -3.59 -9.21 -4.64
C LEU A 46 -3.24 -10.64 -5.07
N ALA A 47 -4.23 -11.46 -5.41
CA ALA A 47 -4.00 -12.81 -5.93
C ALA A 47 -3.23 -12.79 -7.25
N GLU A 48 -3.56 -11.86 -8.16
CA GLU A 48 -2.82 -11.65 -9.41
C GLU A 48 -1.37 -11.22 -9.12
N ALA A 49 -1.18 -10.22 -8.26
CA ALA A 49 0.14 -9.74 -7.88
C ALA A 49 1.00 -10.85 -7.23
N LEU A 50 0.39 -11.73 -6.43
CA LEU A 50 1.08 -12.87 -5.83
C LEU A 50 1.60 -13.83 -6.90
N LYS A 51 0.78 -14.16 -7.89
CA LYS A 51 1.17 -15.07 -8.98
C LYS A 51 2.17 -14.44 -9.94
N ALA A 52 2.04 -13.13 -10.17
CA ALA A 52 2.94 -12.39 -11.05
C ALA A 52 4.22 -11.89 -10.34
N SER A 53 4.39 -12.16 -9.05
CA SER A 53 5.54 -11.70 -8.25
C SER A 53 5.68 -10.17 -8.24
N VAL A 54 4.56 -9.44 -8.16
CA VAL A 54 4.52 -7.98 -8.13
C VAL A 54 4.44 -7.49 -6.69
N PRO A 55 5.36 -6.61 -6.23
CA PRO A 55 5.33 -6.11 -4.86
C PRO A 55 4.18 -5.10 -4.67
N LEU A 56 3.22 -5.44 -3.84
CA LEU A 56 2.11 -4.57 -3.43
C LEU A 56 2.01 -4.49 -1.91
N ILE A 57 1.59 -3.34 -1.40
CA ILE A 57 1.29 -3.12 0.00
C ILE A 57 -0.17 -2.67 0.12
N ALA A 58 -1.01 -3.52 0.67
CA ALA A 58 -2.40 -3.19 0.99
C ALA A 58 -2.48 -2.69 2.43
N LEU A 59 -2.86 -1.43 2.61
CA LEU A 59 -3.15 -0.84 3.91
C LEU A 59 -4.67 -0.84 4.10
N VAL A 60 -5.16 -1.69 4.97
CA VAL A 60 -6.60 -1.92 5.14
C VAL A 60 -7.02 -1.46 6.52
N GLN A 61 -8.03 -0.59 6.57
CA GLN A 61 -8.66 -0.25 7.82
C GLN A 61 -9.25 -1.50 8.47
N ASP A 62 -9.26 -1.55 9.80
CA ASP A 62 -9.91 -2.61 10.56
C ASP A 62 -10.82 -1.98 11.62
N VAL A 63 -11.68 -2.79 12.24
CA VAL A 63 -12.52 -2.31 13.35
C VAL A 63 -11.66 -1.84 14.53
N ASN A 64 -12.24 -1.07 15.44
CA ASN A 64 -11.54 -0.68 16.66
C ASN A 64 -11.06 -1.90 17.44
N ARG A 65 -9.91 -1.82 18.07
CA ARG A 65 -9.35 -2.95 18.86
C ARG A 65 -10.30 -3.44 19.95
N SER A 66 -11.08 -2.54 20.54
CA SER A 66 -12.07 -2.88 21.56
C SER A 66 -13.34 -3.56 21.02
N GLU A 67 -13.54 -3.52 19.71
CA GLU A 67 -14.73 -4.06 19.03
C GLU A 67 -14.45 -5.39 18.32
N THR A 68 -13.21 -5.84 18.30
CA THR A 68 -12.82 -7.13 17.70
C THR A 68 -13.58 -8.28 18.35
N ASP A 69 -14.09 -9.21 17.54
CA ASP A 69 -14.89 -10.38 17.91
C ASP A 69 -16.26 -10.03 18.55
N ARG A 70 -16.80 -8.84 18.22
CA ARG A 70 -18.10 -8.36 18.73
C ARG A 70 -19.15 -8.15 17.66
N ASN A 71 -18.91 -8.63 16.44
CA ASN A 71 -19.78 -8.39 15.28
C ASN A 71 -20.01 -6.88 15.04
N ALA A 72 -18.92 -6.11 15.09
CA ALA A 72 -18.95 -4.68 14.83
C ALA A 72 -19.31 -4.40 13.35
N PHE A 73 -19.68 -3.15 13.05
CA PHE A 73 -20.04 -2.78 11.69
C PHE A 73 -18.88 -3.04 10.71
N GLN A 74 -19.15 -3.84 9.69
CA GLN A 74 -18.18 -4.27 8.67
C GLN A 74 -16.98 -5.05 9.23
N GLU A 75 -17.10 -5.62 10.42
CA GLU A 75 -16.09 -6.54 10.92
C GLU A 75 -15.97 -7.75 10.01
N PHE A 76 -14.74 -8.15 9.72
CA PHE A 76 -14.43 -9.30 8.89
C PHE A 76 -13.06 -9.87 9.30
N ASP A 77 -12.88 -11.18 9.18
CA ASP A 77 -11.56 -11.77 9.40
C ASP A 77 -10.64 -11.51 8.21
N HIS A 78 -10.10 -10.27 8.17
CA HIS A 78 -9.19 -9.85 7.12
C HIS A 78 -7.88 -10.64 7.11
N ILE A 79 -7.44 -11.16 8.26
CA ILE A 79 -6.22 -11.99 8.35
C ILE A 79 -6.43 -13.29 7.58
N ALA A 80 -7.53 -14.00 7.85
CA ALA A 80 -7.86 -15.23 7.12
C ALA A 80 -8.11 -14.94 5.63
N LEU A 81 -8.81 -13.84 5.31
CA LEU A 81 -9.09 -13.42 3.94
C LEU A 81 -7.81 -13.27 3.11
N PHE A 82 -6.84 -12.51 3.62
CA PHE A 82 -5.63 -12.19 2.87
C PHE A 82 -4.50 -13.22 2.98
N ALA A 83 -4.60 -14.17 3.91
CA ALA A 83 -3.58 -15.19 4.09
C ALA A 83 -3.32 -16.02 2.82
N SER A 84 -4.35 -16.25 2.00
CA SER A 84 -4.24 -17.05 0.76
C SER A 84 -3.73 -16.27 -0.45
N CYS A 85 -3.79 -14.95 -0.43
CA CYS A 85 -3.45 -14.08 -1.57
C CYS A 85 -2.33 -13.07 -1.28
N THR A 86 -1.62 -13.22 -0.15
CA THR A 86 -0.48 -12.38 0.19
C THR A 86 0.68 -13.21 0.73
N LYS A 87 1.90 -12.68 0.65
CA LYS A 87 3.10 -13.28 1.25
C LYS A 87 3.15 -13.08 2.76
N TRP A 88 2.54 -12.02 3.24
CA TRP A 88 2.60 -11.62 4.63
C TRP A 88 1.36 -10.78 4.96
N VAL A 89 0.74 -11.07 6.08
CA VAL A 89 -0.40 -10.32 6.59
C VAL A 89 -0.25 -10.11 8.09
N ARG A 90 -0.51 -8.90 8.57
CA ARG A 90 -0.43 -8.55 10.00
C ARG A 90 -1.48 -7.52 10.37
N ARG A 91 -1.81 -7.49 11.66
CA ARG A 91 -2.61 -6.43 12.28
C ARG A 91 -1.71 -5.62 13.21
N VAL A 92 -1.75 -4.31 13.09
CA VAL A 92 -1.07 -3.41 14.01
C VAL A 92 -1.86 -3.32 15.31
N THR A 93 -1.20 -3.49 16.44
CA THR A 93 -1.86 -3.46 17.76
C THR A 93 -1.52 -2.20 18.57
N GLU A 94 -0.44 -1.50 18.22
CA GLU A 94 0.06 -0.34 18.95
C GLU A 94 0.49 0.77 17.99
N ALA A 95 0.08 2.01 18.26
CA ALA A 95 0.45 3.17 17.45
C ALA A 95 1.97 3.40 17.38
N SER A 96 2.68 3.11 18.47
CA SER A 96 4.14 3.23 18.54
C SER A 96 4.89 2.30 17.60
N ARG A 97 4.23 1.26 17.09
CA ARG A 97 4.82 0.24 16.23
C ARG A 97 4.40 0.35 14.76
N VAL A 98 3.60 1.35 14.40
CA VAL A 98 3.14 1.53 13.01
C VAL A 98 4.32 1.62 12.05
N GLU A 99 5.35 2.42 12.40
CA GLU A 99 6.56 2.58 11.59
C GLU A 99 7.26 1.24 11.36
N ASP A 100 7.46 0.44 12.42
CA ASP A 100 8.08 -0.89 12.34
C ASP A 100 7.31 -1.82 11.40
N TYR A 101 5.96 -1.82 11.47
CA TYR A 101 5.13 -2.66 10.61
C TYR A 101 5.15 -2.22 9.15
N ILE A 102 5.21 -0.91 8.90
CA ILE A 102 5.34 -0.39 7.55
C ILE A 102 6.68 -0.81 6.95
N ASP A 103 7.78 -0.67 7.69
CA ASP A 103 9.11 -1.10 7.24
C ASP A 103 9.13 -2.61 6.96
N GLN A 104 8.56 -3.43 7.83
CA GLN A 104 8.44 -4.87 7.62
C GLN A 104 7.59 -5.20 6.38
N ALA A 105 6.52 -4.44 6.12
CA ALA A 105 5.67 -4.62 4.94
C ALA A 105 6.47 -4.37 3.65
N PHE A 106 7.26 -3.30 3.58
CA PHE A 106 8.13 -3.02 2.44
C PHE A 106 9.16 -4.13 2.23
N VAL A 107 9.81 -4.55 3.32
CA VAL A 107 10.79 -5.65 3.29
C VAL A 107 10.14 -6.93 2.80
N ALA A 108 9.00 -7.31 3.36
CA ALA A 108 8.31 -8.54 2.99
C ALA A 108 7.83 -8.51 1.53
N ALA A 109 7.33 -7.36 1.06
CA ALA A 109 6.88 -7.22 -0.33
C ALA A 109 8.02 -7.37 -1.35
N CYS A 110 9.22 -6.86 -1.03
CA CYS A 110 10.33 -6.76 -1.97
C CYS A 110 11.38 -7.88 -1.84
N SER A 111 11.45 -8.59 -0.70
CA SER A 111 12.51 -9.58 -0.45
C SER A 111 12.18 -10.95 -1.04
N GLY A 112 13.23 -11.70 -1.42
CA GLY A 112 13.08 -13.00 -2.08
C GLY A 112 12.31 -12.87 -3.39
N VAL A 113 11.29 -13.73 -3.59
CA VAL A 113 10.33 -13.53 -4.68
C VAL A 113 9.39 -12.39 -4.27
N PRO A 114 9.35 -11.26 -4.99
CA PRO A 114 8.45 -10.16 -4.67
C PRO A 114 6.98 -10.59 -4.65
N GLY A 115 6.13 -9.82 -3.98
CA GLY A 115 4.71 -10.15 -3.95
C GLY A 115 3.94 -9.25 -2.98
N PRO A 116 2.61 -9.39 -2.93
CA PRO A 116 1.74 -8.55 -2.13
C PRO A 116 1.82 -8.88 -0.64
N VAL A 117 1.60 -7.85 0.16
CA VAL A 117 1.46 -7.93 1.61
C VAL A 117 0.23 -7.13 2.06
N ALA A 118 -0.35 -7.47 3.20
CA ALA A 118 -1.48 -6.73 3.74
C ALA A 118 -1.25 -6.36 5.21
N LEU A 119 -1.56 -5.12 5.56
CA LEU A 119 -1.44 -4.58 6.90
C LEU A 119 -2.78 -4.02 7.37
N MET A 120 -3.31 -4.61 8.43
CA MET A 120 -4.57 -4.18 9.03
C MET A 120 -4.30 -3.08 10.04
N LEU A 121 -5.01 -1.96 9.90
CA LEU A 121 -4.88 -0.76 10.72
C LEU A 121 -6.19 -0.50 11.45
N PRO A 122 -6.31 -0.85 12.74
CA PRO A 122 -7.49 -0.55 13.54
C PRO A 122 -7.86 0.93 13.51
N ALA A 123 -9.16 1.23 13.39
CA ALA A 123 -9.64 2.60 13.22
C ALA A 123 -9.29 3.50 14.41
N ASP A 124 -9.40 2.99 15.64
CA ASP A 124 -9.02 3.71 16.85
C ASP A 124 -7.53 4.05 16.88
N LEU A 125 -6.68 3.18 16.34
CA LEU A 125 -5.23 3.40 16.26
C LEU A 125 -4.90 4.56 15.30
N LEU A 126 -5.66 4.72 14.21
CA LEU A 126 -5.48 5.82 13.27
C LEU A 126 -5.85 7.19 13.88
N LEU A 127 -6.63 7.20 14.96
CA LEU A 127 -7.02 8.41 15.69
C LEU A 127 -6.08 8.75 16.85
N GLU A 128 -5.18 7.84 17.23
CA GLU A 128 -4.20 8.09 18.27
C GLU A 128 -3.18 9.14 17.80
N ALA A 129 -2.72 9.99 18.73
CA ALA A 129 -1.64 10.91 18.44
C ALA A 129 -0.38 10.12 18.08
N ALA A 130 0.19 10.40 16.91
CA ALA A 130 1.44 9.76 16.50
C ALA A 130 2.53 10.02 17.55
N PRO A 131 3.18 8.99 18.11
CA PRO A 131 4.35 9.19 18.95
C PRO A 131 5.41 9.92 18.11
N LYS A 132 6.20 10.82 18.74
CA LYS A 132 7.29 11.48 18.05
C LYS A 132 8.18 10.41 17.44
N ALA A 133 8.30 10.40 16.12
CA ALA A 133 9.06 9.41 15.38
C ALA A 133 10.49 9.32 15.97
N LYS A 134 10.83 8.18 16.56
CA LYS A 134 12.21 7.84 16.86
C LYS A 134 12.80 7.39 15.52
N ARG A 135 13.75 8.14 14.98
CA ARG A 135 14.55 7.69 13.84
C ARG A 135 15.16 6.33 14.21
N LEU A 136 14.67 5.28 13.61
CA LEU A 136 15.29 3.96 13.69
C LEU A 136 16.57 3.96 12.86
N SER A 137 17.67 4.42 13.48
CA SER A 137 19.03 4.22 12.98
C SER A 137 19.57 2.81 13.28
N ALA A 138 18.76 1.88 13.72
CA ALA A 138 19.19 0.63 14.35
C ALA A 138 18.95 -0.66 13.54
N LEU A 139 18.34 -0.62 12.36
CA LEU A 139 18.28 -1.80 11.49
C LEU A 139 19.47 -1.81 10.51
N GLY A 140 20.67 -2.05 11.07
CA GLY A 140 21.92 -2.24 10.34
C GLY A 140 21.97 -3.52 9.47
N TYR A 141 20.87 -3.93 8.84
CA TYR A 141 20.80 -5.16 8.05
C TYR A 141 20.20 -5.00 6.65
N PHE A 142 19.97 -3.75 6.20
CA PHE A 142 19.56 -3.51 4.84
C PHE A 142 20.59 -2.67 4.10
N PRO A 143 20.91 -3.01 2.85
CA PRO A 143 21.67 -2.10 2.01
C PRO A 143 20.86 -0.82 1.85
N LEU A 144 21.22 0.20 2.62
CA LEU A 144 20.61 1.54 2.68
C LEU A 144 20.57 2.25 1.31
N ASP A 145 21.30 1.73 0.33
CA ASP A 145 21.32 2.19 -1.05
C ASP A 145 20.00 1.94 -1.79
N ARG A 146 19.24 0.89 -1.44
CA ARG A 146 17.92 0.65 -1.99
C ARG A 146 16.79 1.28 -1.16
N ILE A 147 16.88 1.29 0.17
CA ILE A 147 15.91 1.93 1.06
C ILE A 147 16.13 3.45 1.11
N GLY A 148 17.35 3.93 1.07
CA GLY A 148 17.68 5.36 1.07
C GLY A 148 17.05 6.13 -0.10
N ARG A 149 16.75 5.48 -1.22
CA ARG A 149 15.97 6.07 -2.32
C ARG A 149 14.46 6.15 -2.00
N PHE A 150 13.96 5.34 -1.06
CA PHE A 150 12.57 5.36 -0.63
C PHE A 150 12.30 6.38 0.49
N VAL A 151 13.26 6.57 1.40
CA VAL A 151 13.10 7.50 2.54
C VAL A 151 13.50 8.94 2.17
N SER A 152 14.30 9.13 1.13
CA SER A 152 14.70 10.45 0.61
C SER A 152 13.84 10.93 -0.55
N TRP A 153 12.65 10.39 -0.75
CA TRP A 153 11.72 10.89 -1.74
C TRP A 153 11.22 12.27 -1.32
N THR A 154 12.02 13.28 -1.64
CA THR A 154 11.58 14.67 -1.58
C THR A 154 10.63 14.93 -2.77
N PRO A 155 9.50 15.60 -2.55
CA PRO A 155 8.43 15.76 -3.56
C PRO A 155 8.76 16.79 -4.66
N THR A 156 9.98 16.88 -5.14
CA THR A 156 10.42 17.88 -6.11
C THR A 156 10.76 17.37 -7.50
N ARG A 157 10.47 16.12 -7.81
CA ARG A 157 10.48 15.69 -9.21
C ARG A 157 9.08 15.32 -9.66
N ARG A 158 8.41 16.29 -10.29
CA ARG A 158 7.38 16.04 -11.30
C ARG A 158 7.98 15.00 -12.25
N VAL A 159 7.45 13.78 -12.25
CA VAL A 159 7.78 12.82 -13.30
C VAL A 159 7.09 13.34 -14.56
N GLU A 160 7.80 14.13 -15.35
CA GLU A 160 7.39 14.38 -16.71
C GLU A 160 7.61 13.08 -17.49
N PHE A 161 6.54 12.40 -17.81
CA PHE A 161 6.56 11.36 -18.82
C PHE A 161 6.90 12.01 -20.16
N ARG A 162 8.16 12.07 -20.52
CA ARG A 162 8.56 12.29 -21.91
C ARG A 162 8.38 10.93 -22.61
N ASP A 163 7.28 10.81 -23.30
CA ASP A 163 7.12 9.79 -24.35
C ASP A 163 8.04 10.19 -25.53
N PRO A 164 9.13 9.45 -25.79
CA PRO A 164 10.06 9.78 -26.86
C PRO A 164 9.48 9.59 -28.27
N GLY A 165 8.23 9.12 -28.41
CA GLY A 165 7.61 8.77 -29.70
C GLY A 165 6.29 9.49 -30.03
N ARG A 166 5.72 10.30 -29.16
CA ARG A 166 4.44 10.96 -29.41
C ARG A 166 4.62 12.23 -30.22
N LYS A 167 4.53 12.14 -31.55
CA LYS A 167 4.22 13.29 -32.39
C LYS A 167 2.96 13.96 -31.86
N GLN A 168 3.02 15.27 -31.60
CA GLN A 168 1.86 16.07 -31.19
C GLN A 168 0.75 15.91 -32.25
N LEU A 169 -0.23 15.07 -31.97
CA LEU A 169 -1.50 15.11 -32.67
C LEU A 169 -2.27 16.30 -32.08
N GLY A 170 -2.47 17.34 -32.91
CA GLY A 170 -3.23 18.52 -32.55
C GLY A 170 -4.58 18.16 -31.95
N ARG A 171 -4.97 18.85 -30.90
CA ARG A 171 -6.30 18.73 -30.30
C ARG A 171 -7.36 19.09 -31.36
N PRO A 172 -8.37 18.26 -31.60
CA PRO A 172 -9.54 18.72 -32.37
C PRO A 172 -10.22 19.80 -31.54
N GLY A 173 -10.35 21.00 -32.12
CA GLY A 173 -11.10 22.10 -31.51
C GLY A 173 -12.56 21.72 -31.39
N TYR A 174 -13.10 21.71 -30.18
CA TYR A 174 -14.54 21.82 -29.96
C TYR A 174 -14.91 23.27 -30.25
N LYS A 175 -15.70 23.49 -31.30
CA LYS A 175 -16.46 24.72 -31.51
C LYS A 175 -17.74 24.62 -30.69
N GLU A 176 -18.06 25.70 -29.98
CA GLU A 176 -19.31 25.95 -29.27
C GLU A 176 -20.55 25.78 -30.19
#